data_86766b3bdd905fb122d048f436e817c5
#
_entry.id   86766b3bdd905fb122d048f436e817c5
#
_cell.length_a   1.000
_cell.length_b   1.000
_cell.length_c   1.000
_cell.angle_alpha   90.00
_cell.angle_beta   90.00
_cell.angle_gamma   90.00
#
_symmetry.space_group_name_H-M   'P 1'
#
loop_
_entity.id
_entity.type
_entity.pdbx_description
1 polymer ?
#
loop_
_entity_poly.entity_id
_entity_poly.type
_entity_poly.pdbx_seq_one_letter_code
_entity_poly.pdbx_strand_id
1 'polypeptide(L)'
;METLRKNILAYYGANFLLIIAQSLPHAILTPLLLSKGLSLSEILLVQTFFSFCVLVAEYPSGVLADVMSRKNLFLFSNVFLIASFSFVLFFDSFILMFLAWGLYGLYSACSSGTIEASLITDIKDNKKDLSKFLAKNNQITYLGMIIGSSLGSFLYLKIHAMLYIVGIFLIMLCALTIVIYFKEKEADFKSQKSLKLLKGQVKGSLKELKDNPKLKILLVGHLITPIFFMSHFQMWQAYFLKQGVKEQYLFMFYIAFQVISILIHFLKASSYSQKIALSSLVVLLSVSPLLLSNIPYCFIGVYALMVAFFTYMSYCLGYQFSKFVSKNSISSLSSLSSSCVRVVSVLVLSLSSLELRYFSPPTIITMHFALTLIILFFFLYKAKPFDE
;
A
#
# COMPACT_ATOMS: atom_id res chain seq x y z
N MET A 1 30.87 -8.34 9.68
CA MET A 1 29.81 -9.35 9.41
C MET A 1 28.84 -9.52 10.57
N GLU A 2 29.29 -9.53 11.80
CA GLU A 2 28.43 -9.65 13.00
C GLU A 2 27.49 -8.47 13.18
N THR A 3 27.96 -7.24 12.98
CA THR A 3 27.15 -6.02 13.05
C THR A 3 25.98 -6.03 12.04
N LEU A 4 26.23 -6.45 10.79
CA LEU A 4 25.16 -6.55 9.79
C LEU A 4 24.07 -7.56 10.20
N ARG A 5 24.47 -8.72 10.76
CA ARG A 5 23.52 -9.71 11.27
C ARG A 5 22.68 -9.14 12.41
N LYS A 6 23.30 -8.42 13.35
CA LYS A 6 22.60 -7.76 14.47
C LYS A 6 21.64 -6.68 13.96
N ASN A 7 22.06 -5.87 12.99
CA ASN A 7 21.22 -4.84 12.36
C ASN A 7 20.01 -5.44 11.64
N ILE A 8 20.18 -6.55 10.91
CA ILE A 8 19.07 -7.24 10.23
C ILE A 8 18.07 -7.79 11.27
N LEU A 9 18.53 -8.39 12.36
CA LEU A 9 17.65 -8.90 13.42
C LEU A 9 16.91 -7.76 14.14
N ALA A 10 17.61 -6.67 14.45
CA ALA A 10 17.01 -5.48 15.05
C ALA A 10 15.93 -4.89 14.16
N TYR A 11 16.21 -4.79 12.85
CA TYR A 11 15.23 -4.32 11.88
C TYR A 11 14.01 -5.24 11.78
N TYR A 12 14.19 -6.55 11.72
CA TYR A 12 13.06 -7.48 11.67
C TYR A 12 12.15 -7.36 12.89
N GLY A 13 12.74 -7.27 14.09
CA GLY A 13 11.97 -7.07 15.32
C GLY A 13 11.25 -5.73 15.35
N ALA A 14 11.93 -4.65 15.01
CA ALA A 14 11.35 -3.32 14.96
C ALA A 14 10.25 -3.21 13.89
N ASN A 15 10.48 -3.72 12.68
CA ASN A 15 9.50 -3.72 11.60
C ASN A 15 8.26 -4.54 11.95
N PHE A 16 8.42 -5.69 12.62
CA PHE A 16 7.29 -6.49 13.07
C PHE A 16 6.39 -5.72 14.06
N LEU A 17 6.99 -5.06 15.06
CA LEU A 17 6.25 -4.21 16.01
C LEU A 17 5.53 -3.06 15.30
N LEU A 18 6.21 -2.42 14.37
CA LEU A 18 5.68 -1.30 13.60
C LEU A 18 4.51 -1.71 12.71
N ILE A 19 4.62 -2.83 12.01
CA ILE A 19 3.55 -3.36 11.16
C ILE A 19 2.35 -3.77 12.02
N ILE A 20 2.54 -4.41 13.18
CA ILE A 20 1.43 -4.70 14.09
C ILE A 20 0.75 -3.40 14.50
N ALA A 21 1.50 -2.37 14.93
CA ALA A 21 0.94 -1.09 15.33
C ALA A 21 0.08 -0.44 14.24
N GLN A 22 0.61 -0.38 13.02
CA GLN A 22 -0.11 0.20 11.87
C GLN A 22 -1.34 -0.61 11.48
N SER A 23 -1.28 -1.93 11.64
CA SER A 23 -2.36 -2.82 11.21
C SER A 23 -3.47 -2.98 12.23
N LEU A 24 -3.30 -2.50 13.47
CA LEU A 24 -4.37 -2.52 14.48
C LEU A 24 -5.72 -2.00 13.95
N PRO A 25 -5.80 -0.82 13.29
CA PRO A 25 -7.07 -0.30 12.79
C PRO A 25 -7.51 -0.90 11.45
N HIS A 26 -6.68 -1.64 10.72
CA HIS A 26 -6.94 -1.96 9.30
C HIS A 26 -8.28 -2.69 9.06
N ALA A 27 -8.66 -3.62 9.94
CA ALA A 27 -9.89 -4.37 9.75
C ALA A 27 -11.15 -3.66 10.28
N ILE A 28 -10.98 -2.55 11.02
CA ILE A 28 -12.09 -1.84 11.69
C ILE A 28 -12.03 -0.31 11.49
N LEU A 29 -11.23 0.16 10.56
CA LEU A 29 -10.97 1.59 10.38
C LEU A 29 -12.25 2.37 10.05
N THR A 30 -13.06 1.87 9.12
CA THR A 30 -14.31 2.54 8.76
C THR A 30 -15.30 2.57 9.92
N PRO A 31 -15.63 1.44 10.60
CA PRO A 31 -16.48 1.49 11.80
C PRO A 31 -15.96 2.45 12.88
N LEU A 32 -14.65 2.44 13.13
CA LEU A 32 -14.03 3.32 14.12
C LEU A 32 -14.21 4.80 13.77
N LEU A 33 -13.98 5.18 12.52
CA LEU A 33 -14.12 6.58 12.11
C LEU A 33 -15.60 7.01 12.04
N LEU A 34 -16.51 6.11 11.65
CA LEU A 34 -17.95 6.35 11.74
C LEU A 34 -18.39 6.56 13.19
N SER A 35 -17.88 5.76 14.16
CA SER A 35 -18.18 5.92 15.58
C SER A 35 -17.68 7.24 16.18
N LYS A 36 -16.69 7.87 15.55
CA LYS A 36 -16.18 9.21 15.86
C LYS A 36 -16.96 10.35 15.17
N GLY A 37 -18.05 10.02 14.51
CA GLY A 37 -18.97 10.99 13.89
C GLY A 37 -18.59 11.42 12.47
N LEU A 38 -17.56 10.83 11.85
CA LEU A 38 -17.24 11.12 10.47
C LEU A 38 -18.24 10.42 9.54
N SER A 39 -18.69 11.12 8.51
CA SER A 39 -19.38 10.50 7.38
C SER A 39 -18.42 9.68 6.51
N LEU A 40 -18.94 8.74 5.74
CA LEU A 40 -18.11 7.94 4.82
C LEU A 40 -17.39 8.83 3.79
N SER A 41 -18.03 9.90 3.34
CA SER A 41 -17.43 10.89 2.43
C SER A 41 -16.21 11.56 3.07
N GLU A 42 -16.31 11.98 4.33
CA GLU A 42 -15.19 12.57 5.08
C GLU A 42 -14.06 11.56 5.30
N ILE A 43 -14.39 10.29 5.56
CA ILE A 43 -13.39 9.22 5.66
C ILE A 43 -12.60 9.10 4.35
N LEU A 44 -13.24 9.15 3.19
CA LEU A 44 -12.53 9.12 1.91
C LEU A 44 -11.70 10.39 1.67
N LEU A 45 -12.15 11.56 2.13
CA LEU A 45 -11.37 12.80 2.04
C LEU A 45 -10.10 12.75 2.90
N VAL A 46 -10.16 12.21 4.12
CA VAL A 46 -8.95 12.07 4.95
C VAL A 46 -7.97 11.08 4.32
N GLN A 47 -8.43 10.01 3.67
CA GLN A 47 -7.58 9.08 2.92
C GLN A 47 -7.00 9.71 1.64
N THR A 48 -7.77 10.59 1.00
CA THR A 48 -7.29 11.40 -0.13
C THR A 48 -6.12 12.28 0.32
N PHE A 49 -6.29 12.96 1.46
CA PHE A 49 -5.26 13.84 2.00
C PHE A 49 -4.00 13.09 2.43
N PHE A 50 -4.14 11.90 3.02
CA PHE A 50 -3.01 10.99 3.23
C PHE A 50 -2.23 10.77 1.93
N SER A 51 -2.91 10.35 0.86
CA SER A 51 -2.29 10.05 -0.43
C SER A 51 -1.62 11.29 -1.04
N PHE A 52 -2.24 12.46 -0.90
CA PHE A 52 -1.70 13.75 -1.32
C PHE A 52 -0.42 14.11 -0.54
N CYS A 53 -0.44 13.98 0.79
CA CYS A 53 0.73 14.26 1.64
C CYS A 53 1.89 13.31 1.31
N VAL A 54 1.64 12.03 1.05
CA VAL A 54 2.68 11.09 0.59
C VAL A 54 3.29 11.58 -0.72
N LEU A 55 2.45 11.92 -1.71
CA LEU A 55 2.89 12.38 -3.04
C LEU A 55 3.80 13.61 -2.94
N VAL A 56 3.38 14.62 -2.16
CA VAL A 56 4.12 15.88 -2.01
C VAL A 56 5.39 15.69 -1.19
N ALA A 57 5.35 14.86 -0.15
CA ALA A 57 6.47 14.66 0.75
C ALA A 57 7.51 13.65 0.25
N GLU A 58 7.19 12.81 -0.75
CA GLU A 58 8.09 11.75 -1.25
C GLU A 58 9.42 12.32 -1.79
N TYR A 59 9.36 13.43 -2.52
CA TYR A 59 10.59 14.09 -3.02
C TYR A 59 11.39 14.78 -1.90
N PRO A 60 10.78 15.65 -1.05
CA PRO A 60 11.49 16.25 0.09
C PRO A 60 12.10 15.24 1.05
N SER A 61 11.39 14.15 1.35
CA SER A 61 11.90 13.09 2.24
C SER A 61 13.11 12.37 1.66
N GLY A 62 13.14 12.16 0.35
CA GLY A 62 14.32 11.63 -0.34
C GLY A 62 15.55 12.54 -0.17
N VAL A 63 15.37 13.87 -0.29
CA VAL A 63 16.43 14.84 -0.04
C VAL A 63 16.89 14.81 1.43
N LEU A 64 15.94 14.70 2.37
CA LEU A 64 16.27 14.57 3.79
C LEU A 64 17.05 13.29 4.08
N ALA A 65 16.77 12.19 3.41
CA ALA A 65 17.50 10.92 3.55
C ALA A 65 18.94 11.01 3.06
N ASP A 66 19.25 11.97 2.18
CA ASP A 66 20.62 12.23 1.72
C ASP A 66 21.43 13.13 2.68
N VAL A 67 20.76 13.93 3.50
CA VAL A 67 21.36 14.89 4.43
C VAL A 67 21.38 14.38 5.87
N MET A 68 20.36 13.66 6.27
CA MET A 68 20.25 13.07 7.61
C MET A 68 20.67 11.60 7.61
N SER A 69 21.11 11.10 8.78
CA SER A 69 21.29 9.66 8.91
C SER A 69 19.95 8.93 8.71
N ARG A 70 19.97 7.79 8.03
CA ARG A 70 18.78 7.00 7.74
C ARG A 70 18.09 6.50 9.02
N LYS A 71 18.88 6.21 10.07
CA LYS A 71 18.39 5.89 11.41
C LYS A 71 17.62 7.06 12.00
N ASN A 72 18.19 8.27 11.97
CA ASN A 72 17.56 9.45 12.54
C ASN A 72 16.29 9.83 11.79
N LEU A 73 16.30 9.75 10.45
CA LEU A 73 15.11 10.02 9.64
C LEU A 73 13.97 9.01 9.92
N PHE A 74 14.32 7.72 10.11
CA PHE A 74 13.34 6.71 10.54
C PHE A 74 12.76 7.03 11.92
N LEU A 75 13.58 7.38 12.89
CA LEU A 75 13.12 7.74 14.24
C LEU A 75 12.26 9.02 14.22
N PHE A 76 12.67 10.01 13.44
CA PHE A 76 11.89 11.24 13.24
C PHE A 76 10.54 10.96 12.57
N SER A 77 10.49 10.07 11.58
CA SER A 77 9.22 9.68 10.95
C SER A 77 8.25 9.07 11.96
N ASN A 78 8.73 8.26 12.92
CA ASN A 78 7.87 7.67 13.95
C ASN A 78 7.20 8.72 14.86
N VAL A 79 7.77 9.91 14.99
CA VAL A 79 7.12 11.02 15.73
C VAL A 79 5.84 11.45 15.00
N PHE A 80 5.85 11.53 13.68
CA PHE A 80 4.64 11.83 12.90
C PHE A 80 3.57 10.74 13.08
N LEU A 81 3.98 9.47 13.13
CA LEU A 81 3.02 8.37 13.31
C LEU A 81 2.41 8.40 14.72
N ILE A 82 3.22 8.64 15.77
CA ILE A 82 2.74 8.79 17.13
C ILE A 82 1.79 9.98 17.21
N ALA A 83 2.14 11.12 16.64
CA ALA A 83 1.27 12.29 16.59
C ALA A 83 -0.06 11.97 15.88
N SER A 84 -0.01 11.31 14.70
CA SER A 84 -1.21 10.87 13.99
C SER A 84 -2.12 10.00 14.88
N PHE A 85 -1.55 8.97 15.50
CA PHE A 85 -2.30 8.07 16.39
C PHE A 85 -2.87 8.80 17.61
N SER A 86 -2.13 9.76 18.16
CA SER A 86 -2.60 10.60 19.27
C SER A 86 -3.79 11.48 18.85
N PHE A 87 -3.76 12.05 17.64
CA PHE A 87 -4.90 12.81 17.13
C PHE A 87 -6.15 11.92 16.98
N VAL A 88 -6.00 10.71 16.44
CA VAL A 88 -7.12 9.78 16.33
C VAL A 88 -7.63 9.33 17.70
N LEU A 89 -6.75 9.21 18.71
CA LEU A 89 -7.12 8.81 20.05
C LEU A 89 -7.95 9.89 20.78
N PHE A 90 -7.50 11.16 20.72
CA PHE A 90 -8.02 12.21 21.59
C PHE A 90 -9.10 13.08 20.95
N PHE A 91 -9.27 13.03 19.63
CA PHE A 91 -10.17 13.93 18.91
C PHE A 91 -11.18 13.19 18.05
N ASP A 92 -12.34 13.84 17.83
CA ASP A 92 -13.44 13.31 16.99
C ASP A 92 -13.81 14.27 15.83
N SER A 93 -13.13 15.41 15.73
CA SER A 93 -13.38 16.41 14.68
C SER A 93 -12.81 15.98 13.32
N PHE A 94 -13.57 16.19 12.23
CA PHE A 94 -13.12 15.96 10.87
C PHE A 94 -11.78 16.65 10.56
N ILE A 95 -11.63 17.94 10.94
CA ILE A 95 -10.40 18.70 10.66
C ILE A 95 -9.19 18.07 11.35
N LEU A 96 -9.34 17.59 12.58
CA LEU A 96 -8.25 16.96 13.32
C LEU A 96 -7.95 15.55 12.80
N MET A 97 -8.97 14.81 12.32
CA MET A 97 -8.75 13.57 11.59
C MET A 97 -8.03 13.82 10.26
N PHE A 98 -8.39 14.87 9.53
CA PHE A 98 -7.72 15.27 8.29
C PHE A 98 -6.22 15.55 8.56
N LEU A 99 -5.90 16.28 9.62
CA LEU A 99 -4.51 16.51 10.05
C LEU A 99 -3.80 15.21 10.48
N ALA A 100 -4.49 14.32 11.20
CA ALA A 100 -3.94 13.03 11.60
C ALA A 100 -3.50 12.20 10.39
N TRP A 101 -4.32 12.14 9.33
CA TRP A 101 -3.97 11.44 8.09
C TRP A 101 -2.88 12.15 7.30
N GLY A 102 -2.82 13.49 7.37
CA GLY A 102 -1.69 14.26 6.83
C GLY A 102 -0.37 13.86 7.50
N LEU A 103 -0.35 13.80 8.84
CA LEU A 103 0.82 13.34 9.62
C LEU A 103 1.18 11.88 9.28
N TYR A 104 0.19 11.02 9.10
CA TYR A 104 0.43 9.64 8.68
C TYR A 104 1.04 9.59 7.27
N GLY A 105 0.62 10.46 6.35
CA GLY A 105 1.21 10.60 5.03
C GLY A 105 2.68 11.06 5.09
N LEU A 106 2.99 12.05 5.92
CA LEU A 106 4.37 12.50 6.17
C LEU A 106 5.23 11.37 6.75
N TYR A 107 4.71 10.62 7.74
CA TYR A 107 5.38 9.42 8.25
C TYR A 107 5.69 8.46 7.10
N SER A 108 4.70 8.10 6.28
CA SER A 108 4.85 7.13 5.19
C SER A 108 5.94 7.56 4.20
N ALA A 109 5.96 8.83 3.81
CA ALA A 109 6.98 9.37 2.91
C ALA A 109 8.37 9.37 3.55
N CYS A 110 8.50 9.82 4.80
CA CYS A 110 9.80 9.92 5.49
C CYS A 110 10.37 8.55 5.89
N SER A 111 9.52 7.55 6.21
CA SER A 111 10.00 6.23 6.59
C SER A 111 10.45 5.39 5.40
N SER A 112 9.90 5.68 4.21
CA SER A 112 10.28 4.99 2.99
C SER A 112 11.75 5.25 2.64
N GLY A 113 12.47 4.19 2.21
CA GLY A 113 13.87 4.32 1.80
C GLY A 113 14.88 4.58 2.93
N THR A 114 14.50 4.42 4.19
CA THR A 114 15.39 4.62 5.36
C THR A 114 16.19 3.36 5.72
N ILE A 115 15.88 2.71 6.84
CA ILE A 115 16.65 1.57 7.36
C ILE A 115 16.66 0.39 6.40
N GLU A 116 15.54 0.07 5.75
CA GLU A 116 15.47 -1.03 4.78
C GLU A 116 16.42 -0.79 3.62
N ALA A 117 16.43 0.40 3.05
CA ALA A 117 17.34 0.75 1.95
C ALA A 117 18.82 0.72 2.38
N SER A 118 19.13 1.12 3.63
CA SER A 118 20.47 0.97 4.20
C SER A 118 20.89 -0.50 4.25
N LEU A 119 20.02 -1.36 4.78
CA LEU A 119 20.29 -2.79 4.88
C LEU A 119 20.44 -3.47 3.51
N ILE A 120 19.61 -3.10 2.53
CA ILE A 120 19.73 -3.60 1.15
C ILE A 120 21.12 -3.26 0.58
N THR A 121 21.60 -2.04 0.80
CA THR A 121 22.94 -1.60 0.36
C THR A 121 24.01 -2.44 1.06
N ASP A 122 23.95 -2.54 2.39
CA ASP A 122 24.92 -3.30 3.17
C ASP A 122 24.94 -4.80 2.82
N ILE A 123 23.78 -5.40 2.52
CA ILE A 123 23.66 -6.80 2.10
C ILE A 123 24.35 -7.02 0.75
N LYS A 124 24.12 -6.09 -0.23
CA LYS A 124 24.77 -6.14 -1.55
C LYS A 124 26.28 -5.99 -1.45
N ASP A 125 26.76 -5.03 -0.66
CA ASP A 125 28.19 -4.78 -0.47
C ASP A 125 28.91 -5.99 0.18
N ASN A 126 28.23 -6.68 1.07
CA ASN A 126 28.75 -7.91 1.71
C ASN A 126 28.48 -9.19 0.91
N LYS A 127 27.96 -9.09 -0.33
CA LYS A 127 27.65 -10.23 -1.23
C LYS A 127 26.73 -11.28 -0.56
N LYS A 128 25.81 -10.85 0.32
CA LYS A 128 24.82 -11.73 0.95
C LYS A 128 23.56 -11.87 0.09
N ASP A 129 22.80 -12.90 0.41
CA ASP A 129 21.57 -13.21 -0.30
C ASP A 129 20.46 -12.19 0.02
N LEU A 130 20.32 -11.22 -0.88
CA LEU A 130 19.29 -10.20 -0.82
C LEU A 130 17.88 -10.80 -0.94
N SER A 131 17.72 -11.85 -1.75
CA SER A 131 16.41 -12.49 -1.95
C SER A 131 15.89 -13.08 -0.64
N LYS A 132 16.77 -13.71 0.14
CA LYS A 132 16.43 -14.25 1.46
C LYS A 132 16.02 -13.15 2.46
N PHE A 133 16.70 -12.00 2.44
CA PHE A 133 16.33 -10.86 3.27
C PHE A 133 14.93 -10.33 2.92
N LEU A 134 14.67 -10.07 1.62
CA LEU A 134 13.39 -9.55 1.14
C LEU A 134 12.24 -10.53 1.39
N ALA A 135 12.46 -11.83 1.13
CA ALA A 135 11.46 -12.86 1.41
C ALA A 135 11.09 -12.91 2.90
N LYS A 136 12.10 -12.84 3.79
CA LYS A 136 11.86 -12.82 5.24
C LYS A 136 11.14 -11.56 5.69
N ASN A 137 11.52 -10.40 5.14
CA ASN A 137 10.85 -9.12 5.42
C ASN A 137 9.36 -9.17 5.03
N ASN A 138 9.05 -9.69 3.84
CA ASN A 138 7.67 -9.87 3.38
C ASN A 138 6.87 -10.82 4.29
N GLN A 139 7.46 -11.95 4.72
CA GLN A 139 6.82 -12.86 5.66
C GLN A 139 6.48 -12.16 6.99
N ILE A 140 7.42 -11.38 7.53
CA ILE A 140 7.23 -10.59 8.74
C ILE A 140 6.10 -9.56 8.56
N THR A 141 6.06 -8.90 7.42
CA THR A 141 5.02 -7.92 7.07
C THR A 141 3.63 -8.58 7.05
N TYR A 142 3.46 -9.68 6.33
CA TYR A 142 2.15 -10.36 6.27
C TYR A 142 1.72 -10.91 7.63
N LEU A 143 2.63 -11.52 8.39
CA LEU A 143 2.34 -11.99 9.75
C LEU A 143 1.95 -10.83 10.67
N GLY A 144 2.69 -9.73 10.62
CA GLY A 144 2.39 -8.53 11.39
C GLY A 144 1.03 -7.93 11.04
N MET A 145 0.66 -7.90 9.75
CA MET A 145 -0.66 -7.42 9.30
C MET A 145 -1.79 -8.30 9.81
N ILE A 146 -1.65 -9.62 9.74
CA ILE A 146 -2.68 -10.55 10.24
C ILE A 146 -2.83 -10.45 11.76
N ILE A 147 -1.72 -10.48 12.50
CA ILE A 147 -1.74 -10.37 13.97
C ILE A 147 -2.26 -9.01 14.40
N GLY A 148 -1.77 -7.92 13.80
CA GLY A 148 -2.17 -6.56 14.12
C GLY A 148 -3.65 -6.32 13.89
N SER A 149 -4.18 -6.70 12.72
CA SER A 149 -5.60 -6.53 12.40
C SER A 149 -6.53 -7.38 13.27
N SER A 150 -6.13 -8.62 13.60
CA SER A 150 -6.89 -9.50 14.49
C SER A 150 -6.92 -8.95 15.91
N LEU A 151 -5.74 -8.58 16.44
CA LEU A 151 -5.61 -7.94 17.76
C LEU A 151 -6.39 -6.63 17.81
N GLY A 152 -6.26 -5.79 16.78
CA GLY A 152 -6.96 -4.50 16.71
C GLY A 152 -8.47 -4.65 16.70
N SER A 153 -9.01 -5.63 15.96
CA SER A 153 -10.45 -5.92 15.97
C SER A 153 -10.93 -6.38 17.34
N PHE A 154 -10.17 -7.25 18.01
CA PHE A 154 -10.49 -7.68 19.37
C PHE A 154 -10.46 -6.51 20.36
N LEU A 155 -9.42 -5.68 20.28
CA LEU A 155 -9.28 -4.49 21.14
C LEU A 155 -10.39 -3.48 20.88
N TYR A 156 -10.76 -3.25 19.61
CA TYR A 156 -11.84 -2.35 19.25
C TYR A 156 -13.16 -2.71 19.93
N LEU A 157 -13.52 -4.00 19.95
CA LEU A 157 -14.74 -4.48 20.61
C LEU A 157 -14.73 -4.28 22.14
N LYS A 158 -13.56 -4.12 22.76
CA LYS A 158 -13.41 -3.95 24.21
C LYS A 158 -13.14 -2.50 24.64
N ILE A 159 -12.27 -1.83 23.92
CA ILE A 159 -11.73 -0.52 24.32
C ILE A 159 -11.84 0.55 23.23
N HIS A 160 -12.55 0.27 22.12
CA HIS A 160 -12.78 1.21 21.02
C HIS A 160 -11.48 1.90 20.56
N ALA A 161 -11.48 3.24 20.43
CA ALA A 161 -10.34 4.01 19.97
C ALA A 161 -9.09 3.90 20.88
N MET A 162 -9.23 3.43 22.13
CA MET A 162 -8.06 3.24 23.02
C MET A 162 -7.06 2.20 22.51
N LEU A 163 -7.42 1.41 21.45
CA LEU A 163 -6.45 0.54 20.75
C LEU A 163 -5.24 1.33 20.22
N TYR A 164 -5.39 2.63 19.94
CA TYR A 164 -4.28 3.49 19.51
C TYR A 164 -3.22 3.70 20.59
N ILE A 165 -3.55 3.56 21.89
CA ILE A 165 -2.56 3.55 22.98
C ILE A 165 -1.60 2.36 22.81
N VAL A 166 -2.16 1.19 22.48
CA VAL A 166 -1.35 -0.02 22.19
C VAL A 166 -0.49 0.22 20.94
N GLY A 167 -1.04 0.86 19.91
CA GLY A 167 -0.30 1.25 18.72
C GLY A 167 0.88 2.16 19.03
N ILE A 168 0.65 3.24 19.79
CA ILE A 168 1.69 4.19 20.22
C ILE A 168 2.78 3.47 21.03
N PHE A 169 2.38 2.60 21.96
CA PHE A 169 3.34 1.82 22.75
C PHE A 169 4.22 0.92 21.87
N LEU A 170 3.64 0.24 20.87
CA LEU A 170 4.39 -0.60 19.94
C LEU A 170 5.33 0.23 19.04
N ILE A 171 4.92 1.44 18.61
CA ILE A 171 5.79 2.36 17.85
C ILE A 171 6.97 2.82 18.72
N MET A 172 6.74 3.13 20.00
CA MET A 172 7.82 3.48 20.92
C MET A 172 8.78 2.32 21.16
N LEU A 173 8.29 1.09 21.30
CA LEU A 173 9.13 -0.11 21.38
C LEU A 173 9.94 -0.35 20.09
N CYS A 174 9.33 -0.12 18.94
CA CYS A 174 10.04 -0.16 17.65
C CYS A 174 11.18 0.86 17.63
N ALA A 175 10.91 2.12 17.97
CA ALA A 175 11.92 3.16 18.01
C ALA A 175 13.04 2.83 19.01
N LEU A 176 12.71 2.35 20.20
CA LEU A 176 13.67 1.91 21.22
C LEU A 176 14.56 0.76 20.71
N THR A 177 13.96 -0.22 20.04
CA THR A 177 14.70 -1.35 19.44
C THR A 177 15.74 -0.86 18.45
N ILE A 178 15.37 0.12 17.58
CA ILE A 178 16.30 0.71 16.63
C ILE A 178 17.38 1.56 17.33
N VAL A 179 17.02 2.32 18.35
CA VAL A 179 17.99 3.14 19.09
C VAL A 179 19.07 2.26 19.72
N ILE A 180 18.68 1.16 20.38
CA ILE A 180 19.58 0.29 21.17
C ILE A 180 20.39 -0.64 20.27
N TYR A 181 19.75 -1.31 19.34
CA TYR A 181 20.36 -2.44 18.62
C TYR A 181 20.83 -2.13 17.20
N PHE A 182 20.29 -1.10 16.54
CA PHE A 182 20.70 -0.76 15.19
C PHE A 182 21.91 0.19 15.21
N LYS A 183 23.03 -0.29 14.69
CA LYS A 183 24.25 0.51 14.55
C LYS A 183 24.40 0.95 13.10
N GLU A 184 24.22 2.24 12.87
CA GLU A 184 24.50 2.85 11.57
C GLU A 184 26.01 2.93 11.36
N LYS A 185 26.47 2.64 10.16
CA LYS A 185 27.85 2.95 9.78
C LYS A 185 27.96 4.47 9.67
N GLU A 186 29.07 5.01 10.14
CA GLU A 186 29.39 6.41 9.84
C GLU A 186 29.33 6.58 8.32
N ALA A 187 28.28 7.21 7.87
CA ALA A 187 28.14 7.51 6.45
C ALA A 187 29.21 8.54 6.12
N ASP A 188 30.06 8.23 5.17
CA ASP A 188 30.81 9.26 4.48
C ASP A 188 29.76 10.18 3.80
N PHE A 189 29.37 11.26 4.49
CA PHE A 189 28.49 12.32 3.97
C PHE A 189 29.05 13.02 2.72
N LYS A 190 30.12 12.49 2.13
CA LYS A 190 30.81 12.97 0.93
C LYS A 190 30.17 12.55 -0.40
N SER A 191 29.06 11.85 -0.41
CA SER A 191 28.37 11.64 -1.67
C SER A 191 27.32 12.71 -1.89
N GLN A 192 27.73 13.95 -2.13
CA GLN A 192 27.05 14.77 -3.11
C GLN A 192 27.06 13.99 -4.45
N LYS A 193 26.24 12.96 -4.56
CA LYS A 193 25.79 12.50 -5.88
C LYS A 193 25.09 13.70 -6.47
N SER A 194 25.87 14.45 -7.22
CA SER A 194 25.51 15.73 -7.81
C SER A 194 24.05 15.68 -8.27
N LEU A 195 23.24 16.66 -7.90
CA LEU A 195 21.89 16.88 -8.46
C LEU A 195 21.89 16.76 -10.00
N LYS A 196 23.04 16.98 -10.66
CA LYS A 196 23.29 16.71 -12.08
C LYS A 196 23.20 15.22 -12.42
N LEU A 197 23.75 14.31 -11.58
CA LEU A 197 23.69 12.86 -11.82
C LEU A 197 22.26 12.35 -11.66
N LEU A 198 21.53 12.81 -10.63
CA LEU A 198 20.11 12.47 -10.44
C LEU A 198 19.25 12.99 -11.59
N LYS A 199 19.43 14.25 -12.01
CA LYS A 199 18.76 14.78 -13.20
C LYS A 199 19.10 14.00 -14.47
N GLY A 200 20.35 13.57 -14.62
CA GLY A 200 20.80 12.71 -15.73
C GLY A 200 20.11 11.35 -15.72
N GLN A 201 20.01 10.70 -14.56
CA GLN A 201 19.31 9.41 -14.40
C GLN A 201 17.81 9.53 -14.71
N VAL A 202 17.13 10.53 -14.15
CA VAL A 202 15.71 10.79 -14.42
C VAL A 202 15.49 11.06 -15.90
N LYS A 203 16.32 11.91 -16.53
CA LYS A 203 16.22 12.19 -17.97
C LYS A 203 16.47 10.95 -18.82
N GLY A 204 17.43 10.09 -18.45
CA GLY A 204 17.73 8.82 -19.11
C GLY A 204 16.55 7.86 -19.01
N SER A 205 15.93 7.73 -17.81
CA SER A 205 14.78 6.88 -17.57
C SER A 205 13.54 7.34 -18.33
N LEU A 206 13.28 8.65 -18.37
CA LEU A 206 12.19 9.22 -19.18
C LEU A 206 12.42 9.01 -20.66
N LYS A 207 13.67 9.07 -21.14
CA LYS A 207 14.03 8.75 -22.52
C LYS A 207 13.76 7.27 -22.82
N GLU A 208 14.20 6.35 -21.94
CA GLU A 208 13.93 4.92 -22.09
C GLU A 208 12.42 4.64 -22.15
N LEU A 209 11.63 5.26 -21.25
CA LEU A 209 10.17 5.16 -21.30
C LEU A 209 9.61 5.69 -22.62
N LYS A 210 10.15 6.81 -23.15
CA LYS A 210 9.71 7.42 -24.41
C LYS A 210 10.03 6.50 -25.60
N ASP A 211 11.19 5.87 -25.59
CA ASP A 211 11.72 5.09 -26.72
C ASP A 211 11.20 3.63 -26.71
N ASN A 212 10.67 3.14 -25.58
CA ASN A 212 10.15 1.78 -25.44
C ASN A 212 8.61 1.77 -25.33
N PRO A 213 7.88 1.47 -26.43
CA PRO A 213 6.42 1.40 -26.43
C PRO A 213 5.85 0.38 -25.43
N LYS A 214 6.54 -0.76 -25.22
CA LYS A 214 6.13 -1.81 -24.30
C LYS A 214 6.13 -1.30 -22.85
N LEU A 215 7.15 -0.51 -22.45
CA LEU A 215 7.20 0.10 -21.12
C LEU A 215 6.07 1.11 -20.90
N LYS A 216 5.72 1.91 -21.91
CA LYS A 216 4.56 2.83 -21.82
C LYS A 216 3.27 2.06 -21.59
N ILE A 217 3.04 0.99 -22.35
CA ILE A 217 1.87 0.14 -22.21
C ILE A 217 1.81 -0.44 -20.80
N LEU A 218 2.90 -1.01 -20.30
CA LEU A 218 2.95 -1.60 -18.98
C LEU A 218 2.73 -0.56 -17.86
N LEU A 219 3.28 0.65 -18.01
CA LEU A 219 3.02 1.74 -17.08
C LEU A 219 1.53 2.11 -17.06
N VAL A 220 0.89 2.25 -18.22
CA VAL A 220 -0.56 2.51 -18.30
C VAL A 220 -1.36 1.40 -17.61
N GLY A 221 -1.00 0.12 -17.83
CA GLY A 221 -1.62 -1.00 -17.12
C GLY A 221 -1.53 -0.87 -15.59
N HIS A 222 -0.37 -0.42 -15.10
CA HIS A 222 -0.17 -0.13 -13.67
C HIS A 222 -1.06 0.99 -13.13
N LEU A 223 -1.55 1.90 -13.98
CA LEU A 223 -2.43 3.01 -13.57
C LEU A 223 -3.91 2.63 -13.56
N ILE A 224 -4.28 1.52 -14.18
CA ILE A 224 -5.67 1.05 -14.24
C ILE A 224 -6.05 0.29 -12.95
N THR A 225 -5.19 -0.62 -12.50
CA THR A 225 -5.49 -1.48 -11.33
C THR A 225 -5.69 -0.71 -10.02
N PRO A 226 -5.06 0.45 -9.75
CA PRO A 226 -5.35 1.27 -8.57
C PRO A 226 -6.79 1.76 -8.46
N ILE A 227 -7.55 1.87 -9.54
CA ILE A 227 -8.98 2.24 -9.50
C ILE A 227 -9.74 1.20 -8.67
N PHE A 228 -9.51 -0.08 -8.93
CA PHE A 228 -10.03 -1.18 -8.12
C PHE A 228 -9.50 -1.12 -6.68
N PHE A 229 -8.16 -1.06 -6.52
CA PHE A 229 -7.56 -1.19 -5.19
C PHE A 229 -7.93 -0.04 -4.24
N MET A 230 -8.06 1.19 -4.73
CA MET A 230 -8.45 2.31 -3.87
C MET A 230 -9.91 2.15 -3.41
N SER A 231 -10.81 1.77 -4.30
CA SER A 231 -12.19 1.48 -3.94
C SER A 231 -12.28 0.28 -2.98
N HIS A 232 -11.51 -0.79 -3.25
CA HIS A 232 -11.44 -1.95 -2.37
C HIS A 232 -10.92 -1.55 -0.98
N PHE A 233 -9.72 -1.01 -0.86
CA PHE A 233 -9.08 -0.77 0.44
C PHE A 233 -9.83 0.21 1.32
N GLN A 234 -10.52 1.19 0.74
CA GLN A 234 -11.15 2.25 1.52
C GLN A 234 -12.65 2.06 1.74
N MET A 235 -13.31 1.21 0.95
CA MET A 235 -14.78 1.09 1.01
C MET A 235 -15.28 -0.33 1.29
N TRP A 236 -14.43 -1.37 1.31
CA TRP A 236 -14.88 -2.74 1.51
C TRP A 236 -15.64 -2.94 2.82
N GLN A 237 -15.19 -2.28 3.91
CA GLN A 237 -15.86 -2.37 5.21
C GLN A 237 -17.27 -1.78 5.15
N ALA A 238 -17.41 -0.58 4.58
CA ALA A 238 -18.71 0.06 4.39
C ALA A 238 -19.62 -0.77 3.48
N TYR A 239 -19.07 -1.40 2.43
CA TYR A 239 -19.80 -2.30 1.55
C TYR A 239 -20.32 -3.52 2.32
N PHE A 240 -19.47 -4.22 3.08
CA PHE A 240 -19.84 -5.43 3.83
C PHE A 240 -20.84 -5.12 4.94
N LEU A 241 -20.66 -4.00 5.66
CA LEU A 241 -21.63 -3.54 6.66
C LEU A 241 -23.00 -3.27 6.03
N LYS A 242 -23.03 -2.61 4.86
CA LYS A 242 -24.28 -2.34 4.15
C LYS A 242 -24.97 -3.61 3.64
N GLN A 243 -24.20 -4.66 3.35
CA GLN A 243 -24.69 -6.00 3.00
C GLN A 243 -25.09 -6.85 4.22
N GLY A 244 -25.10 -6.26 5.43
CA GLY A 244 -25.56 -6.91 6.66
C GLY A 244 -24.50 -7.73 7.41
N VAL A 245 -23.24 -7.66 7.02
CA VAL A 245 -22.14 -8.26 7.78
C VAL A 245 -21.92 -7.47 9.07
N LYS A 246 -21.89 -8.15 10.22
CA LYS A 246 -21.66 -7.51 11.51
C LYS A 246 -20.18 -7.10 11.66
N GLU A 247 -19.92 -5.98 12.33
CA GLU A 247 -18.58 -5.44 12.56
C GLU A 247 -17.58 -6.46 13.11
N GLN A 248 -18.04 -7.30 14.04
CA GLN A 248 -17.21 -8.33 14.67
C GLN A 248 -16.64 -9.38 13.71
N TYR A 249 -17.15 -9.50 12.48
CA TYR A 249 -16.67 -10.44 11.47
C TYR A 249 -15.78 -9.79 10.42
N LEU A 250 -15.65 -8.48 10.39
CA LEU A 250 -14.84 -7.79 9.37
C LEU A 250 -13.37 -8.24 9.35
N PHE A 251 -12.81 -8.56 10.52
CA PHE A 251 -11.43 -9.05 10.59
C PHE A 251 -11.21 -10.37 9.84
N MET A 252 -12.22 -11.24 9.80
CA MET A 252 -12.15 -12.53 9.08
C MET A 252 -12.02 -12.28 7.57
N PHE A 253 -12.77 -11.31 7.04
CA PHE A 253 -12.67 -10.93 5.63
C PHE A 253 -11.32 -10.25 5.33
N TYR A 254 -10.83 -9.41 6.23
CA TYR A 254 -9.50 -8.83 6.09
C TYR A 254 -8.42 -9.92 6.01
N ILE A 255 -8.47 -10.90 6.92
CA ILE A 255 -7.55 -12.06 6.88
C ILE A 255 -7.71 -12.84 5.58
N ALA A 256 -8.95 -13.10 5.14
CA ALA A 256 -9.20 -13.80 3.89
C ALA A 256 -8.58 -13.08 2.69
N PHE A 257 -8.66 -11.75 2.62
CA PHE A 257 -8.01 -10.96 1.57
C PHE A 257 -6.49 -11.05 1.62
N GLN A 258 -5.89 -11.06 2.81
CA GLN A 258 -4.45 -11.28 2.96
C GLN A 258 -4.04 -12.68 2.52
N VAL A 259 -4.80 -13.70 2.90
CA VAL A 259 -4.55 -15.09 2.49
C VAL A 259 -4.68 -15.23 0.96
N ILE A 260 -5.71 -14.66 0.35
CA ILE A 260 -5.85 -14.63 -1.11
C ILE A 260 -4.62 -13.99 -1.75
N SER A 261 -4.18 -12.83 -1.24
CA SER A 261 -3.00 -12.13 -1.76
C SER A 261 -1.73 -12.99 -1.65
N ILE A 262 -1.55 -13.70 -0.53
CA ILE A 262 -0.41 -14.61 -0.35
C ILE A 262 -0.48 -15.77 -1.34
N LEU A 263 -1.64 -16.43 -1.47
CA LEU A 263 -1.82 -17.58 -2.37
C LEU A 263 -1.57 -17.21 -3.83
N ILE A 264 -2.01 -16.03 -4.24
CA ILE A 264 -1.78 -15.52 -5.61
C ILE A 264 -0.29 -15.42 -5.94
N HIS A 265 0.55 -15.05 -4.99
CA HIS A 265 2.00 -14.93 -5.24
C HIS A 265 2.73 -16.28 -5.39
N PHE A 266 2.08 -17.41 -5.11
CA PHE A 266 2.60 -18.74 -5.49
C PHE A 266 2.36 -19.07 -6.96
N LEU A 267 1.46 -18.36 -7.64
CA LEU A 267 1.25 -18.54 -9.08
C LEU A 267 2.40 -17.91 -9.87
N LYS A 268 2.76 -18.54 -10.99
CA LYS A 268 3.83 -18.03 -11.84
C LYS A 268 3.32 -16.88 -12.72
N ALA A 269 3.81 -15.67 -12.51
CA ALA A 269 3.47 -14.52 -13.36
C ALA A 269 3.84 -14.72 -14.85
N SER A 270 4.88 -15.50 -15.15
CA SER A 270 5.32 -15.81 -16.51
C SER A 270 4.35 -16.71 -17.28
N SER A 271 3.45 -17.43 -16.60
CA SER A 271 2.46 -18.30 -17.24
C SER A 271 1.16 -17.58 -17.58
N TYR A 272 1.04 -16.28 -17.27
CA TYR A 272 -0.16 -15.51 -17.53
C TYR A 272 -0.20 -15.06 -18.98
N SER A 273 -1.12 -15.61 -19.76
CA SER A 273 -1.28 -15.30 -21.16
C SER A 273 -2.38 -14.28 -21.42
N GLN A 274 -2.29 -13.61 -22.57
CA GLN A 274 -3.29 -12.65 -23.03
C GLN A 274 -4.71 -13.27 -23.11
N LYS A 275 -4.81 -14.54 -23.55
CA LYS A 275 -6.09 -15.26 -23.64
C LYS A 275 -6.71 -15.49 -22.25
N ILE A 276 -5.91 -15.94 -21.28
CA ILE A 276 -6.35 -16.15 -19.89
C ILE A 276 -6.83 -14.81 -19.29
N ALA A 277 -6.08 -13.74 -19.52
CA ALA A 277 -6.45 -12.42 -19.04
C ALA A 277 -7.81 -11.96 -19.57
N LEU A 278 -8.02 -12.04 -20.88
CA LEU A 278 -9.26 -11.62 -21.52
C LEU A 278 -10.46 -12.50 -21.12
N SER A 279 -10.29 -13.82 -21.08
CA SER A 279 -11.39 -14.72 -20.68
C SER A 279 -11.80 -14.50 -19.20
N SER A 280 -10.82 -14.30 -18.32
CA SER A 280 -11.11 -13.99 -16.89
C SER A 280 -11.89 -12.68 -16.75
N LEU A 281 -11.54 -11.65 -17.53
CA LEU A 281 -12.28 -10.37 -17.53
C LEU A 281 -13.73 -10.52 -17.95
N VAL A 282 -13.99 -11.29 -19.02
CA VAL A 282 -15.36 -11.55 -19.50
C VAL A 282 -16.19 -12.27 -18.42
N VAL A 283 -15.62 -13.30 -17.78
CA VAL A 283 -16.29 -14.00 -16.69
C VAL A 283 -16.59 -13.06 -15.53
N LEU A 284 -15.62 -12.25 -15.10
CA LEU A 284 -15.81 -11.32 -13.99
C LEU A 284 -16.82 -10.21 -14.30
N LEU A 285 -16.83 -9.69 -15.53
CA LEU A 285 -17.86 -8.74 -15.97
C LEU A 285 -19.25 -9.37 -15.91
N SER A 286 -19.39 -10.64 -16.34
CA SER A 286 -20.68 -11.34 -16.32
C SER A 286 -21.21 -11.56 -14.90
N VAL A 287 -20.34 -11.80 -13.91
CA VAL A 287 -20.76 -12.04 -12.51
C VAL A 287 -20.77 -10.76 -11.67
N SER A 288 -20.20 -9.65 -12.14
CA SER A 288 -20.12 -8.40 -11.36
C SER A 288 -21.47 -7.85 -10.88
N PRO A 289 -22.62 -7.99 -11.60
CA PRO A 289 -23.93 -7.55 -11.10
C PRO A 289 -24.36 -8.28 -9.83
N LEU A 290 -23.84 -9.49 -9.56
CA LEU A 290 -24.13 -10.24 -8.34
C LEU A 290 -23.62 -9.55 -7.07
N LEU A 291 -22.71 -8.57 -7.19
CA LEU A 291 -22.28 -7.71 -6.07
C LEU A 291 -23.45 -6.86 -5.53
N LEU A 292 -24.46 -6.57 -6.34
CA LEU A 292 -25.67 -5.85 -5.94
C LEU A 292 -26.86 -6.78 -5.66
N SER A 293 -26.67 -8.09 -5.77
CA SER A 293 -27.77 -9.05 -5.60
C SER A 293 -28.20 -9.14 -4.15
N ASN A 294 -29.50 -9.38 -3.95
CA ASN A 294 -30.08 -9.67 -2.63
C ASN A 294 -29.90 -11.14 -2.21
N ILE A 295 -29.17 -11.94 -2.98
CA ILE A 295 -28.90 -13.35 -2.65
C ILE A 295 -27.92 -13.38 -1.47
N PRO A 296 -28.30 -13.95 -0.33
CA PRO A 296 -27.45 -13.98 0.86
C PRO A 296 -26.06 -14.53 0.55
N TYR A 297 -25.02 -13.82 0.99
CA TYR A 297 -23.61 -14.21 0.89
C TYR A 297 -23.04 -14.40 -0.53
N CYS A 298 -23.85 -14.31 -1.60
CA CYS A 298 -23.38 -14.45 -2.98
C CYS A 298 -22.29 -13.42 -3.32
N PHE A 299 -22.45 -12.18 -2.83
CA PHE A 299 -21.49 -11.11 -3.03
C PHE A 299 -20.08 -11.44 -2.50
N ILE A 300 -19.95 -12.28 -1.46
CA ILE A 300 -18.68 -12.64 -0.83
C ILE A 300 -17.79 -13.39 -1.83
N GLY A 301 -18.35 -14.40 -2.51
CA GLY A 301 -17.62 -15.19 -3.50
C GLY A 301 -17.16 -14.33 -4.68
N VAL A 302 -18.06 -13.50 -5.21
CA VAL A 302 -17.75 -12.60 -6.33
C VAL A 302 -16.69 -11.57 -5.90
N TYR A 303 -16.83 -11.00 -4.71
CA TYR A 303 -15.87 -10.04 -4.18
C TYR A 303 -14.47 -10.65 -4.02
N ALA A 304 -14.40 -11.86 -3.46
CA ALA A 304 -13.14 -12.60 -3.31
C ALA A 304 -12.48 -12.91 -4.66
N LEU A 305 -13.28 -13.30 -5.68
CA LEU A 305 -12.78 -13.50 -7.04
C LEU A 305 -12.22 -12.20 -7.66
N MET A 306 -12.89 -11.05 -7.44
CA MET A 306 -12.38 -9.75 -7.87
C MET A 306 -11.02 -9.43 -7.22
N VAL A 307 -10.91 -9.60 -5.90
CA VAL A 307 -9.65 -9.36 -5.17
C VAL A 307 -8.54 -10.28 -5.70
N ALA A 308 -8.83 -11.57 -5.89
CA ALA A 308 -7.87 -12.53 -6.44
C ALA A 308 -7.40 -12.14 -7.84
N PHE A 309 -8.32 -11.81 -8.73
CA PHE A 309 -8.03 -11.42 -10.10
C PHE A 309 -7.18 -10.15 -10.16
N PHE A 310 -7.60 -9.08 -9.49
CA PHE A 310 -6.86 -7.81 -9.55
C PHE A 310 -5.48 -7.91 -8.89
N THR A 311 -5.35 -8.70 -7.81
CA THR A 311 -4.05 -8.97 -7.19
C THR A 311 -3.13 -9.71 -8.18
N TYR A 312 -3.64 -10.74 -8.87
CA TYR A 312 -2.84 -11.48 -9.86
C TYR A 312 -2.50 -10.63 -11.08
N MET A 313 -3.45 -9.85 -11.58
CA MET A 313 -3.24 -8.92 -12.69
C MET A 313 -2.15 -7.90 -12.37
N SER A 314 -2.22 -7.28 -11.21
CA SER A 314 -1.21 -6.30 -10.76
C SER A 314 0.16 -6.95 -10.61
N TYR A 315 0.23 -8.17 -10.05
CA TYR A 315 1.47 -8.93 -9.94
C TYR A 315 2.06 -9.26 -11.31
N CYS A 316 1.25 -9.72 -12.28
CA CYS A 316 1.71 -10.03 -13.62
C CYS A 316 2.18 -8.79 -14.40
N LEU A 317 1.46 -7.67 -14.30
CA LEU A 317 1.88 -6.40 -14.89
C LEU A 317 3.20 -5.91 -14.27
N GLY A 318 3.36 -6.01 -12.94
CA GLY A 318 4.59 -5.67 -12.23
C GLY A 318 5.78 -6.52 -12.66
N TYR A 319 5.56 -7.83 -12.83
CA TYR A 319 6.58 -8.74 -13.36
C TYR A 319 7.01 -8.34 -14.77
N GLN A 320 6.07 -8.10 -15.67
CA GLN A 320 6.38 -7.67 -17.05
C GLN A 320 7.10 -6.33 -17.06
N PHE A 321 6.64 -5.35 -16.29
CA PHE A 321 7.31 -4.06 -16.18
C PHE A 321 8.77 -4.24 -15.74
N SER A 322 9.02 -5.03 -14.69
CA SER A 322 10.37 -5.30 -14.19
C SER A 322 11.25 -6.04 -15.21
N LYS A 323 10.66 -6.89 -16.07
CA LYS A 323 11.38 -7.62 -17.14
C LYS A 323 11.88 -6.67 -18.23
N PHE A 324 11.11 -5.64 -18.59
CA PHE A 324 11.42 -4.74 -19.71
C PHE A 324 12.18 -3.48 -19.31
N VAL A 325 12.25 -3.13 -18.02
CA VAL A 325 13.01 -1.98 -17.53
C VAL A 325 14.49 -2.32 -17.42
N SER A 326 15.36 -1.42 -17.89
CA SER A 326 16.81 -1.57 -17.74
C SER A 326 17.25 -1.47 -16.28
N LYS A 327 18.35 -2.14 -15.92
CA LYS A 327 18.92 -2.10 -14.55
C LYS A 327 19.21 -0.68 -14.06
N ASN A 328 19.57 0.23 -14.98
CA ASN A 328 19.93 1.61 -14.64
C ASN A 328 18.70 2.48 -14.37
N SER A 329 17.53 2.15 -14.92
CA SER A 329 16.31 2.95 -14.85
C SER A 329 15.26 2.38 -13.88
N ILE A 330 15.46 1.16 -13.37
CA ILE A 330 14.43 0.47 -12.57
C ILE A 330 13.98 1.27 -11.35
N SER A 331 14.91 1.88 -10.62
CA SER A 331 14.60 2.69 -9.44
C SER A 331 13.80 3.95 -9.81
N SER A 332 14.24 4.68 -10.84
CA SER A 332 13.60 5.93 -11.28
C SER A 332 12.22 5.68 -11.89
N LEU A 333 12.06 4.61 -12.69
CA LEU A 333 10.78 4.27 -13.32
C LEU A 333 9.80 3.67 -12.32
N SER A 334 10.27 2.91 -11.32
CA SER A 334 9.43 2.44 -10.21
C SER A 334 8.91 3.61 -9.35
N SER A 335 9.77 4.59 -9.04
CA SER A 335 9.36 5.80 -8.32
C SER A 335 8.35 6.62 -9.14
N LEU A 336 8.58 6.78 -10.43
CA LEU A 336 7.62 7.44 -11.33
C LEU A 336 6.26 6.71 -11.32
N SER A 337 6.28 5.37 -11.46
CA SER A 337 5.06 4.56 -11.41
C SER A 337 4.32 4.75 -10.09
N SER A 338 5.03 4.72 -8.94
CA SER A 338 4.43 4.93 -7.62
C SER A 338 3.80 6.32 -7.49
N SER A 339 4.48 7.37 -7.95
CA SER A 339 3.95 8.74 -7.95
C SER A 339 2.70 8.86 -8.82
N CYS A 340 2.69 8.26 -10.02
CA CYS A 340 1.50 8.23 -10.88
C CYS A 340 0.33 7.46 -10.22
N VAL A 341 0.60 6.34 -9.57
CA VAL A 341 -0.41 5.60 -8.79
C VAL A 341 -1.00 6.46 -7.68
N ARG A 342 -0.20 7.27 -6.98
CA ARG A 342 -0.69 8.20 -5.95
C ARG A 342 -1.62 9.27 -6.54
N VAL A 343 -1.29 9.80 -7.73
CA VAL A 343 -2.19 10.73 -8.43
C VAL A 343 -3.53 10.07 -8.72
N VAL A 344 -3.54 8.84 -9.27
CA VAL A 344 -4.77 8.07 -9.51
C VAL A 344 -5.53 7.86 -8.20
N SER A 345 -4.82 7.52 -7.12
CA SER A 345 -5.43 7.33 -5.79
C SER A 345 -6.17 8.58 -5.30
N VAL A 346 -5.54 9.74 -5.40
CA VAL A 346 -6.15 11.02 -5.04
C VAL A 346 -7.42 11.28 -5.86
N LEU A 347 -7.35 11.06 -7.17
CA LEU A 347 -8.50 11.27 -8.06
C LEU A 347 -9.65 10.30 -7.75
N VAL A 348 -9.37 9.01 -7.62
CA VAL A 348 -10.39 7.98 -7.35
C VAL A 348 -11.07 8.24 -6.00
N LEU A 349 -10.30 8.51 -4.94
CA LEU A 349 -10.87 8.73 -3.60
C LEU A 349 -11.67 10.03 -3.52
N SER A 350 -11.19 11.10 -4.17
CA SER A 350 -11.94 12.37 -4.26
C SER A 350 -13.26 12.19 -5.01
N LEU A 351 -13.23 11.46 -6.13
CA LEU A 351 -14.42 11.15 -6.90
C LEU A 351 -15.39 10.29 -6.09
N SER A 352 -14.91 9.22 -5.45
CA SER A 352 -15.72 8.36 -4.59
C SER A 352 -16.39 9.14 -3.45
N SER A 353 -15.69 10.11 -2.86
CA SER A 353 -16.27 10.99 -1.82
C SER A 353 -17.44 11.83 -2.36
N LEU A 354 -17.36 12.30 -3.61
CA LEU A 354 -18.46 13.03 -4.26
C LEU A 354 -19.63 12.10 -4.64
N GLU A 355 -19.32 10.91 -5.16
CA GLU A 355 -20.31 9.90 -5.56
C GLU A 355 -21.16 9.43 -4.38
N LEU A 356 -20.61 9.38 -3.16
CA LEU A 356 -21.34 9.03 -1.95
C LEU A 356 -22.51 9.97 -1.61
N ARG A 357 -22.57 11.14 -2.24
CA ARG A 357 -23.74 12.04 -2.13
C ARG A 357 -24.96 11.52 -2.89
N TYR A 358 -24.74 10.66 -3.89
CA TYR A 358 -25.77 10.20 -4.82
C TYR A 358 -25.97 8.70 -4.80
N PHE A 359 -24.94 7.94 -4.46
CA PHE A 359 -24.92 6.49 -4.55
C PHE A 359 -24.53 5.81 -3.23
N SER A 360 -25.01 4.60 -3.03
CA SER A 360 -24.63 3.76 -1.89
C SER A 360 -23.23 3.15 -2.08
N PRO A 361 -22.50 2.79 -1.00
CA PRO A 361 -21.21 2.12 -1.10
C PRO A 361 -21.20 0.87 -2.00
N PRO A 362 -22.20 -0.04 -1.93
CA PRO A 362 -22.28 -1.18 -2.86
C PRO A 362 -22.34 -0.76 -4.33
N THR A 363 -23.12 0.27 -4.64
CA THR A 363 -23.25 0.79 -6.01
C THR A 363 -21.92 1.32 -6.51
N ILE A 364 -21.24 2.17 -5.72
CA ILE A 364 -19.96 2.78 -6.11
C ILE A 364 -18.89 1.72 -6.33
N ILE A 365 -18.75 0.77 -5.40
CA ILE A 365 -17.78 -0.33 -5.55
C ILE A 365 -18.05 -1.13 -6.81
N THR A 366 -19.31 -1.49 -7.05
CA THR A 366 -19.68 -2.27 -8.25
C THR A 366 -19.39 -1.48 -9.52
N MET A 367 -19.70 -0.18 -9.55
CA MET A 367 -19.41 0.70 -10.68
C MET A 367 -17.90 0.79 -10.93
N HIS A 368 -17.09 1.01 -9.90
CA HIS A 368 -15.63 1.10 -10.03
C HIS A 368 -15.00 -0.22 -10.46
N PHE A 369 -15.50 -1.35 -9.94
CA PHE A 369 -15.03 -2.66 -10.34
C PHE A 369 -15.37 -2.94 -11.82
N ALA A 370 -16.62 -2.72 -12.21
CA ALA A 370 -17.05 -2.89 -13.59
C ALA A 370 -16.28 -1.95 -14.55
N LEU A 371 -16.13 -0.68 -14.18
CA LEU A 371 -15.37 0.29 -14.95
C LEU A 371 -13.91 -0.16 -15.14
N THR A 372 -13.28 -0.61 -14.05
CA THR A 372 -11.89 -1.09 -14.11
C THR A 372 -11.76 -2.32 -15.02
N LEU A 373 -12.72 -3.26 -14.95
CA LEU A 373 -12.75 -4.44 -15.83
C LEU A 373 -12.94 -4.04 -17.30
N ILE A 374 -13.82 -3.09 -17.59
CA ILE A 374 -14.06 -2.57 -18.95
C ILE A 374 -12.81 -1.88 -19.49
N ILE A 375 -12.20 -1.00 -18.71
CA ILE A 375 -10.97 -0.30 -19.13
C ILE A 375 -9.85 -1.32 -19.37
N LEU A 376 -9.68 -2.31 -18.47
CA LEU A 376 -8.69 -3.38 -18.64
C LEU A 376 -8.97 -4.24 -19.87
N PHE A 377 -10.24 -4.55 -20.15
CA PHE A 377 -10.59 -5.33 -21.35
C PHE A 377 -10.13 -4.62 -22.61
N PHE A 378 -10.48 -3.33 -22.79
CA PHE A 378 -10.04 -2.57 -23.95
C PHE A 378 -8.52 -2.38 -24.00
N PHE A 379 -7.90 -2.16 -22.83
CA PHE A 379 -6.45 -2.05 -22.72
C PHE A 379 -5.75 -3.35 -23.17
N LEU A 380 -6.16 -4.49 -22.62
CA LEU A 380 -5.57 -5.79 -22.98
C LEU A 380 -5.83 -6.15 -24.44
N TYR A 381 -7.04 -5.88 -24.93
CA TYR A 381 -7.40 -6.18 -26.33
C TYR A 381 -6.53 -5.39 -27.32
N LYS A 382 -6.30 -4.08 -27.09
CA LYS A 382 -5.52 -3.22 -27.98
C LYS A 382 -4.01 -3.32 -27.77
N ALA A 383 -3.58 -3.28 -26.51
CA ALA A 383 -2.17 -3.12 -26.16
C ALA A 383 -1.40 -4.44 -26.02
N LYS A 384 -2.10 -5.54 -25.79
CA LYS A 384 -1.56 -6.90 -25.69
C LYS A 384 -0.27 -7.00 -24.87
N PRO A 385 -0.28 -6.55 -23.60
CA PRO A 385 0.93 -6.46 -22.78
C PRO A 385 1.58 -7.81 -22.49
N PHE A 386 0.85 -8.91 -22.60
CA PHE A 386 1.32 -10.28 -22.34
C PHE A 386 1.70 -11.07 -23.59
N ASP A 387 1.52 -10.51 -24.79
CA ASP A 387 2.07 -11.09 -26.01
C ASP A 387 3.57 -10.78 -26.07
N GLU A 388 4.39 -11.75 -26.52
CA GLU A 388 5.85 -11.66 -26.64
C GLU A 388 6.31 -10.66 -27.72
#